data_6d1bea9caa7619a4f69e543e06c03de0
#
_entry.id   6d1bea9caa7619a4f69e543e06c03de0
#
_cell.length_a   1.000
_cell.length_b   1.000
_cell.length_c   1.000
_cell.angle_alpha   90.00
_cell.angle_beta   90.00
_cell.angle_gamma   90.00
#
_symmetry.space_group_name_H-M   'P 1'
#
loop_
_entity.id
_entity.type
_entity.pdbx_description
1 polymer ?
#
loop_
_entity_poly.entity_id
_entity_poly.type
_entity_poly.pdbx_seq_one_letter_code
_entity_poly.pdbx_strand_id
1 'polypeptide(L)'
;MGNISDTIEQDVKQLVAETIGKDVSELKSDTNFWNDLGVDSIKAIEIVVAIERRFKVSIREAQIPKIATVGQAVEIVKQALEKTNNNK
;
A
#
# COMPACT_ATOMS: atom_id res chain seq x y z
N MET A 1 17.39 -0.75 -15.21
CA MET A 1 17.31 -1.36 -13.89
C MET A 1 16.52 -0.46 -12.94
N GLY A 2 15.49 -1.01 -12.35
CA GLY A 2 14.68 -0.25 -11.41
C GLY A 2 15.39 -0.07 -10.07
N ASN A 3 14.98 0.92 -9.32
CA ASN A 3 15.51 1.10 -7.98
C ASN A 3 14.53 0.49 -6.98
N ILE A 4 14.88 0.54 -5.70
CA ILE A 4 14.07 -0.06 -4.64
C ILE A 4 12.67 0.56 -4.61
N SER A 5 12.59 1.87 -4.88
CA SER A 5 11.29 2.55 -4.88
C SER A 5 10.34 1.98 -5.93
N ASP A 6 10.86 1.68 -7.12
CA ASP A 6 10.04 1.10 -8.18
C ASP A 6 9.56 -0.28 -7.80
N THR A 7 10.42 -1.07 -7.15
CA THR A 7 10.05 -2.40 -6.70
C THR A 7 8.96 -2.34 -5.63
N ILE A 8 9.09 -1.41 -4.70
CA ILE A 8 8.08 -1.23 -3.65
C ILE A 8 6.75 -0.85 -4.26
N GLU A 9 6.76 0.08 -5.22
CA GLU A 9 5.53 0.50 -5.87
C GLU A 9 4.85 -0.66 -6.57
N GLN A 10 5.61 -1.46 -7.31
CA GLN A 10 5.06 -2.61 -8.01
C GLN A 10 4.50 -3.63 -7.04
N ASP A 11 5.23 -3.90 -5.96
CA ASP A 11 4.79 -4.86 -4.97
C ASP A 11 3.50 -4.41 -4.28
N VAL A 12 3.40 -3.12 -3.94
CA VAL A 12 2.20 -2.60 -3.32
C VAL A 12 1.01 -2.71 -4.26
N LYS A 13 1.20 -2.33 -5.51
CA LYS A 13 0.12 -2.42 -6.50
C LYS A 13 -0.34 -3.86 -6.69
N GLN A 14 0.61 -4.77 -6.80
CA GLN A 14 0.29 -6.19 -6.98
C GLN A 14 -0.53 -6.70 -5.80
N LEU A 15 -0.10 -6.35 -4.60
CA LEU A 15 -0.74 -6.81 -3.39
C LEU A 15 -2.17 -6.25 -3.27
N VAL A 16 -2.32 -4.96 -3.57
CA VAL A 16 -3.64 -4.35 -3.55
C VAL A 16 -4.55 -5.00 -4.57
N ALA A 17 -4.05 -5.19 -5.79
CA ALA A 17 -4.85 -5.81 -6.84
C ALA A 17 -5.34 -7.19 -6.44
N GLU A 18 -4.45 -7.99 -5.86
CA GLU A 18 -4.83 -9.33 -5.42
C GLU A 18 -5.87 -9.29 -4.31
N THR A 19 -5.71 -8.35 -3.39
CA THR A 19 -6.61 -8.27 -2.25
C THR A 19 -8.03 -7.88 -2.66
N ILE A 20 -8.16 -6.98 -3.63
CA ILE A 20 -9.48 -6.49 -4.04
C ILE A 20 -10.00 -7.17 -5.30
N GLY A 21 -9.22 -8.08 -5.88
CA GLY A 21 -9.67 -8.83 -7.05
C GLY A 21 -9.68 -8.02 -8.32
N LYS A 22 -8.73 -7.11 -8.47
CA LYS A 22 -8.62 -6.28 -9.66
C LYS A 22 -7.32 -6.59 -10.39
N ASP A 23 -7.25 -6.16 -11.64
CA ASP A 23 -6.02 -6.30 -12.44
C ASP A 23 -5.07 -5.17 -12.03
N VAL A 24 -3.79 -5.52 -11.86
CA VAL A 24 -2.81 -4.53 -11.45
C VAL A 24 -2.69 -3.38 -12.46
N SER A 25 -3.01 -3.65 -13.71
CA SER A 25 -2.96 -2.61 -14.75
C SER A 25 -3.98 -1.51 -14.52
N GLU A 26 -5.00 -1.75 -13.68
CA GLU A 26 -6.00 -0.75 -13.37
C GLU A 26 -5.56 0.21 -12.27
N LEU A 27 -4.43 -0.07 -11.64
CA LEU A 27 -3.97 0.71 -10.49
C LEU A 27 -2.89 1.68 -10.89
N LYS A 28 -3.14 2.96 -10.65
CA LYS A 28 -2.16 4.02 -10.89
C LYS A 28 -1.92 4.74 -9.58
N SER A 29 -0.87 5.56 -9.55
CA SER A 29 -0.53 6.28 -8.33
C SER A 29 -1.66 7.15 -7.82
N ASP A 30 -2.44 7.75 -8.73
CA ASP A 30 -3.54 8.61 -8.33
C ASP A 30 -4.88 7.87 -8.21
N THR A 31 -4.90 6.56 -8.39
CA THR A 31 -6.11 5.79 -8.21
C THR A 31 -6.56 5.88 -6.75
N ASN A 32 -7.82 6.26 -6.55
CA ASN A 32 -8.37 6.45 -5.22
C ASN A 32 -9.02 5.16 -4.73
N PHE A 33 -8.62 4.70 -3.56
CA PHE A 33 -9.16 3.46 -3.02
C PHE A 33 -10.65 3.51 -2.81
N TRP A 34 -11.13 4.64 -2.28
CA TRP A 34 -12.53 4.77 -1.91
C TRP A 34 -13.42 5.03 -3.11
N ASN A 35 -13.02 6.00 -3.94
CA ASN A 35 -13.86 6.44 -5.05
C ASN A 35 -13.70 5.59 -6.30
N ASP A 36 -12.47 5.20 -6.60
CA ASP A 36 -12.20 4.49 -7.86
C ASP A 36 -12.32 2.99 -7.71
N LEU A 37 -11.93 2.46 -6.55
CA LEU A 37 -11.88 1.01 -6.34
C LEU A 37 -12.99 0.50 -5.44
N GLY A 38 -13.75 1.39 -4.84
CA GLY A 38 -14.87 0.97 -3.99
C GLY A 38 -14.44 0.24 -2.74
N VAL A 39 -13.27 0.54 -2.21
CA VAL A 39 -12.76 -0.09 -1.01
C VAL A 39 -13.52 0.43 0.20
N ASP A 40 -13.99 -0.46 1.07
CA ASP A 40 -14.59 -0.06 2.33
C ASP A 40 -13.60 -0.24 3.47
N SER A 41 -14.04 0.05 4.69
CA SER A 41 -13.16 0.01 5.86
C SER A 41 -12.57 -1.37 6.09
N ILE A 42 -13.38 -2.40 5.89
CA ILE A 42 -12.92 -3.77 6.12
C ILE A 42 -11.86 -4.13 5.09
N LYS A 43 -12.12 -3.80 3.83
CA LYS A 43 -11.16 -4.11 2.78
C LYS A 43 -9.86 -3.31 2.96
N ALA A 44 -9.99 -2.06 3.43
CA ALA A 44 -8.81 -1.25 3.71
C ALA A 44 -7.92 -1.91 4.77
N ILE A 45 -8.54 -2.45 5.81
CA ILE A 45 -7.79 -3.16 6.84
C ILE A 45 -7.11 -4.39 6.27
N GLU A 46 -7.80 -5.13 5.41
CA GLU A 46 -7.21 -6.30 4.76
C GLU A 46 -5.98 -5.92 3.94
N ILE A 47 -6.07 -4.81 3.22
CA ILE A 47 -4.94 -4.33 2.43
C ILE A 47 -3.77 -3.99 3.33
N VAL A 48 -4.03 -3.28 4.43
CA VAL A 48 -2.97 -2.88 5.35
C VAL A 48 -2.31 -4.10 5.98
N VAL A 49 -3.09 -5.08 6.40
CA VAL A 49 -2.54 -6.29 7.00
C VAL A 49 -1.65 -7.02 5.98
N ALA A 50 -2.11 -7.10 4.73
CA ALA A 50 -1.33 -7.75 3.68
C ALA A 50 0.00 -7.03 3.47
N ILE A 51 -0.04 -5.69 3.47
CA ILE A 51 1.17 -4.88 3.33
C ILE A 51 2.13 -5.13 4.49
N GLU A 52 1.59 -5.12 5.71
CA GLU A 52 2.43 -5.34 6.90
C GLU A 52 3.13 -6.68 6.84
N ARG A 53 2.43 -7.71 6.40
CA ARG A 53 3.02 -9.05 6.30
C ARG A 53 4.05 -9.13 5.18
N ARG A 54 3.72 -8.51 4.04
CA ARG A 54 4.59 -8.60 2.87
C ARG A 54 5.92 -7.88 3.10
N PHE A 55 5.87 -6.72 3.73
CA PHE A 55 7.05 -5.89 3.92
C PHE A 55 7.62 -5.98 5.34
N LYS A 56 6.92 -6.68 6.24
CA LYS A 56 7.34 -6.84 7.63
C LYS A 56 7.51 -5.51 8.32
N VAL A 57 6.49 -4.68 8.17
CA VAL A 57 6.44 -3.35 8.78
C VAL A 57 5.15 -3.22 9.56
N SER A 58 5.07 -2.18 10.40
CA SER A 58 3.85 -1.82 11.11
C SER A 58 3.32 -0.50 10.60
N ILE A 59 2.01 -0.45 10.38
CA ILE A 59 1.36 0.78 9.97
C ILE A 59 0.36 1.13 11.05
N ARG A 60 0.41 2.37 11.52
CA ARG A 60 -0.49 2.81 12.57
C ARG A 60 -1.92 2.87 12.07
N GLU A 61 -2.85 2.42 12.91
CA GLU A 61 -4.26 2.46 12.54
C GLU A 61 -4.72 3.88 12.22
N ALA A 62 -4.17 4.86 12.92
CA ALA A 62 -4.54 6.25 12.70
C ALA A 62 -4.23 6.73 11.29
N GLN A 63 -3.28 6.08 10.61
CA GLN A 63 -2.92 6.44 9.25
C GLN A 63 -3.86 5.85 8.21
N ILE A 64 -4.55 4.76 8.55
CA ILE A 64 -5.37 4.04 7.57
C ILE A 64 -6.43 4.95 6.92
N PRO A 65 -7.23 5.71 7.68
CA PRO A 65 -8.23 6.55 7.01
C PRO A 65 -7.64 7.70 6.21
N LYS A 66 -6.35 7.98 6.39
CA LYS A 66 -5.70 9.04 5.65
C LYS A 66 -5.17 8.56 4.31
N ILE A 67 -5.12 7.26 4.10
CA ILE A 67 -4.64 6.70 2.84
C ILE A 67 -5.79 6.77 1.85
N ALA A 68 -5.65 7.61 0.85
CA ALA A 68 -6.70 7.78 -0.15
C ALA A 68 -6.30 7.19 -1.50
N THR A 69 -5.03 7.26 -1.87
CA THR A 69 -4.58 6.81 -3.18
C THR A 69 -3.51 5.73 -3.06
N VAL A 70 -3.33 5.02 -4.16
CA VAL A 70 -2.28 4.00 -4.24
C VAL A 70 -0.91 4.62 -3.95
N GLY A 71 -0.66 5.83 -4.50
CA GLY A 71 0.60 6.51 -4.26
C GLY A 71 0.84 6.80 -2.79
N GLN A 72 -0.21 7.18 -2.07
CA GLN A 72 -0.06 7.42 -0.64
C GLN A 72 0.26 6.14 0.11
N ALA A 73 -0.33 5.02 -0.29
CA ALA A 73 -0.01 3.74 0.31
C ALA A 73 1.46 3.40 0.08
N VAL A 74 1.95 3.63 -1.12
CA VAL A 74 3.36 3.40 -1.43
C VAL A 74 4.26 4.24 -0.54
N GLU A 75 3.91 5.52 -0.36
CA GLU A 75 4.70 6.41 0.49
C GLU A 75 4.75 5.93 1.92
N ILE A 76 3.63 5.47 2.44
CA ILE A 76 3.57 4.98 3.82
C ILE A 76 4.46 3.75 3.98
N VAL A 77 4.45 2.86 2.99
CA VAL A 77 5.32 1.69 3.03
C VAL A 77 6.79 2.11 3.03
N LYS A 78 7.15 3.06 2.17
CA LYS A 78 8.52 3.54 2.13
C LYS A 78 8.96 4.13 3.46
N GLN A 79 8.10 4.92 4.07
CA GLN A 79 8.41 5.52 5.36
C GLN A 79 8.57 4.46 6.45
N ALA A 80 7.70 3.46 6.43
CA ALA A 80 7.76 2.38 7.41
C ALA A 80 9.05 1.58 7.26
N LEU A 81 9.47 1.35 6.02
CA LEU A 81 10.71 0.63 5.76
C LEU A 81 11.92 1.44 6.20
N GLU A 82 11.89 2.75 6.01
CA GLU A 82 12.97 3.62 6.46
C GLU A 82 13.13 3.58 7.96
N LYS A 83 12.01 3.61 8.68
CA LYS A 83 12.06 3.53 10.13
C LYS A 83 12.65 2.20 10.59
N THR A 84 12.25 1.14 9.93
CA THR A 84 12.77 -0.18 10.26
C THR A 84 14.27 -0.25 10.05
N ASN A 85 14.74 0.32 8.96
CA ASN A 85 16.17 0.30 8.63
C ASN A 85 16.99 1.19 9.56
N ASN A 86 16.40 2.29 9.99
CA ASN A 86 17.11 3.25 10.83
C ASN A 86 17.08 2.89 12.30
N ASN A 87 16.23 1.99 12.67
CA ASN A 87 16.03 1.62 14.07
C ASN A 87 16.94 0.47 14.43
N LYS A 88 18.09 0.80 14.85
CA LYS A 88 19.08 -0.20 15.23
C LYS A 88 19.03 -0.52 16.68
#